data_24aa18824b6bc1d8e047c3a35a5c73e3
#
_entry.id   24aa18824b6bc1d8e047c3a35a5c73e3
#
_cell.length_a   1.000
_cell.length_b   1.000
_cell.length_c   1.000
_cell.angle_alpha   90.00
_cell.angle_beta   90.00
_cell.angle_gamma   90.00
#
_symmetry.space_group_name_H-M   'P 1'
#
loop_
_entity.id
_entity.type
_entity.pdbx_description
1 polymer ?
#
loop_
_entity_poly.entity_id
_entity_poly.type
_entity_poly.pdbx_seq_one_letter_code
_entity_poly.pdbx_strand_id
1 'polypeptide(L)'
;MKEFLKRKNIIFSAKRYGIDALSAMAQGLFASLLIGTIISTLGEQLGIDILVTVGTYAKGATGAAMAISIGYALQCPPLVLFSLAAVGMAANELGGAGGPLAVLVVTIFAAEFGKIVSKETKIDIIVTPFTAIGVGVPLSLWWAPAIGYAASSVGNAIMWATELQPFFMGILVSVIVGVALTLPISSAAICAALSLTGLAGGAAVAGCCAQMIGFAVMSFRENKWGGLFAQGIGTSMLQMGNIVKNPKIWLPPTLASAITGPLAPCLFHMEMNGAAVASGMGTCGFVGQIGVYTGWVNDITSGAKAAITPMDWIGMALICFILPAVFTWLIAIPFRKYGWIKENDLKLDL
;
A
#
# COMPACT_ATOMS: atom_id res chain seq x y z
N MET A 1 18.55 -24.45 -24.40
CA MET A 1 17.67 -23.42 -23.83
C MET A 1 17.59 -23.49 -22.30
N LYS A 2 17.24 -24.62 -21.68
CA LYS A 2 17.16 -24.75 -20.20
C LYS A 2 18.45 -24.39 -19.45
N GLU A 3 19.61 -24.85 -19.93
CA GLU A 3 20.91 -24.53 -19.34
C GLU A 3 21.27 -23.05 -19.46
N PHE A 4 20.94 -22.41 -20.59
CA PHE A 4 21.12 -20.99 -20.79
C PHE A 4 20.29 -20.17 -19.77
N LEU A 5 19.00 -20.46 -19.64
CA LEU A 5 18.12 -19.79 -18.65
C LEU A 5 18.63 -20.00 -17.22
N LYS A 6 19.11 -21.21 -16.90
CA LYS A 6 19.69 -21.49 -15.58
C LYS A 6 20.97 -20.68 -15.34
N ARG A 7 21.86 -20.56 -16.32
CA ARG A 7 23.08 -19.73 -16.27
C ARG A 7 22.72 -18.24 -16.02
N LYS A 8 21.63 -17.76 -16.62
CA LYS A 8 21.13 -16.40 -16.47
C LYS A 8 20.28 -16.20 -15.23
N ASN A 9 20.13 -17.22 -14.40
CA ASN A 9 19.25 -17.19 -13.22
C ASN A 9 17.80 -16.79 -13.54
N ILE A 10 17.31 -17.25 -14.69
CA ILE A 10 15.92 -17.07 -15.13
C ILE A 10 15.14 -18.32 -14.75
N ILE A 11 14.32 -18.21 -13.72
CA ILE A 11 13.56 -19.33 -13.14
C ILE A 11 12.10 -18.93 -13.12
N PHE A 12 11.30 -19.50 -14.02
CA PHE A 12 9.85 -19.28 -14.03
C PHE A 12 9.21 -20.00 -12.84
N SER A 13 8.86 -19.23 -11.82
CA SER A 13 8.27 -19.75 -10.59
C SER A 13 7.23 -18.78 -10.03
N ALA A 14 6.04 -19.30 -9.72
CA ALA A 14 5.01 -18.51 -9.05
C ALA A 14 5.49 -17.97 -7.70
N LYS A 15 6.34 -18.73 -6.98
CA LYS A 15 6.96 -18.24 -5.75
C LYS A 15 7.83 -17.01 -6.02
N ARG A 16 8.73 -17.09 -7.02
CA ARG A 16 9.69 -16.03 -7.33
C ARG A 16 9.00 -14.72 -7.76
N TYR A 17 8.02 -14.83 -8.65
CA TYR A 17 7.34 -13.64 -9.18
C TYR A 17 6.15 -13.18 -8.34
N GLY A 18 5.38 -14.10 -7.77
CA GLY A 18 4.18 -13.80 -7.00
C GLY A 18 4.42 -13.60 -5.50
N ILE A 19 5.58 -14.00 -4.96
CA ILE A 19 5.88 -13.85 -3.54
C ILE A 19 7.13 -13.01 -3.35
N ASP A 20 8.29 -13.47 -3.84
CA ASP A 20 9.56 -12.82 -3.54
C ASP A 20 9.64 -11.41 -4.19
N ALA A 21 9.26 -11.28 -5.46
CA ALA A 21 9.22 -9.99 -6.15
C ALA A 21 8.17 -9.04 -5.55
N LEU A 22 6.99 -9.55 -5.19
CA LEU A 22 5.92 -8.77 -4.58
C LEU A 22 6.30 -8.25 -3.17
N SER A 23 6.93 -9.10 -2.35
CA SER A 23 7.45 -8.71 -1.03
C SER A 23 8.55 -7.66 -1.14
N ALA A 24 9.47 -7.83 -2.10
CA ALA A 24 10.53 -6.85 -2.35
C ALA A 24 9.97 -5.52 -2.86
N MET A 25 8.96 -5.55 -3.74
CA MET A 25 8.26 -4.34 -4.18
C MET A 25 7.68 -3.56 -3.01
N ALA A 26 7.04 -4.25 -2.06
CA ALA A 26 6.48 -3.61 -0.86
C ALA A 26 7.57 -2.97 0.01
N GLN A 27 8.76 -3.57 0.11
CA GLN A 27 9.91 -2.96 0.80
C GLN A 27 10.41 -1.71 0.09
N GLY A 28 10.51 -1.73 -1.25
CA GLY A 28 10.89 -0.57 -2.05
C GLY A 28 9.90 0.59 -1.91
N LEU A 29 8.60 0.29 -1.92
CA LEU A 29 7.53 1.25 -1.68
C LEU A 29 7.61 1.82 -0.25
N PHE A 30 7.88 0.98 0.75
CA PHE A 30 8.06 1.40 2.13
C PHE A 30 9.21 2.39 2.27
N ALA A 31 10.39 2.04 1.76
CA ALA A 31 11.61 2.84 1.88
C ALA A 31 11.54 4.20 1.15
N SER A 32 10.60 4.38 0.24
CA SER A 32 10.46 5.61 -0.55
C SER A 32 9.15 6.34 -0.25
N LEU A 33 8.02 5.85 -0.74
CA LEU A 33 6.73 6.53 -0.61
C LEU A 33 6.33 6.73 0.84
N LEU A 34 6.40 5.67 1.67
CA LEU A 34 5.88 5.74 3.03
C LEU A 34 6.78 6.59 3.93
N ILE A 35 8.09 6.38 3.90
CA ILE A 35 9.05 7.21 4.63
C ILE A 35 8.97 8.66 4.13
N GLY A 36 8.88 8.88 2.81
CA GLY A 36 8.72 10.21 2.22
C GLY A 36 7.42 10.89 2.68
N THR A 37 6.33 10.15 2.78
CA THR A 37 5.05 10.67 3.30
C THR A 37 5.16 11.04 4.77
N ILE A 38 5.77 10.20 5.61
CA ILE A 38 5.98 10.49 7.03
C ILE A 38 6.79 11.79 7.20
N ILE A 39 7.91 11.91 6.47
CA ILE A 39 8.78 13.08 6.55
C ILE A 39 8.05 14.35 6.08
N SER A 40 7.34 14.30 4.93
CA SER A 40 6.62 15.47 4.42
C SER A 40 5.47 15.88 5.35
N THR A 41 4.72 14.92 5.90
CA THR A 41 3.64 15.19 6.86
C THR A 41 4.17 15.85 8.14
N LEU A 42 5.29 15.37 8.67
CA LEU A 42 5.95 16.03 9.81
C LEU A 42 6.37 17.46 9.45
N GLY A 43 6.92 17.67 8.25
CA GLY A 43 7.29 19.00 7.76
C GLY A 43 6.10 19.95 7.68
N GLU A 44 4.99 19.48 7.14
CA GLU A 44 3.74 20.24 7.04
C GLU A 44 3.19 20.61 8.43
N GLN A 45 3.16 19.64 9.37
CA GLN A 45 2.62 19.89 10.73
C GLN A 45 3.53 20.79 11.58
N LEU A 46 4.84 20.74 11.37
CA LEU A 46 5.81 21.56 12.11
C LEU A 46 6.14 22.88 11.42
N GLY A 47 5.63 23.11 10.20
CA GLY A 47 5.97 24.31 9.39
C GLY A 47 7.43 24.32 8.92
N ILE A 48 8.04 23.14 8.68
CA ILE A 48 9.45 22.99 8.29
C ILE A 48 9.54 22.60 6.80
N ASP A 49 9.67 23.56 5.92
CA ASP A 49 9.66 23.39 4.46
C ASP A 49 10.73 22.41 3.94
N ILE A 50 11.89 22.37 4.59
CA ILE A 50 12.97 21.46 4.21
C ILE A 50 12.54 19.98 4.35
N LEU A 51 11.76 19.64 5.35
CA LEU A 51 11.24 18.27 5.52
C LEU A 51 10.20 17.94 4.44
N VAL A 52 9.36 18.90 4.07
CA VAL A 52 8.41 18.75 2.96
C VAL A 52 9.15 18.46 1.66
N THR A 53 10.20 19.22 1.40
CA THR A 53 11.06 19.04 0.22
C THR A 53 11.73 17.67 0.20
N VAL A 54 12.36 17.27 1.32
CA VAL A 54 12.99 15.94 1.47
C VAL A 54 11.97 14.81 1.24
N GLY A 55 10.79 14.90 1.86
CA GLY A 55 9.74 13.91 1.68
C GLY A 55 9.23 13.85 0.22
N THR A 56 9.19 14.97 -0.47
CA THR A 56 8.78 15.04 -1.88
C THR A 56 9.77 14.30 -2.79
N TYR A 57 11.08 14.47 -2.60
CA TYR A 57 12.10 13.71 -3.34
C TYR A 57 12.01 12.20 -3.06
N ALA A 58 11.80 11.82 -1.80
CA ALA A 58 11.64 10.41 -1.44
C ALA A 58 10.41 9.79 -2.11
N LYS A 59 9.27 10.50 -2.10
CA LYS A 59 8.03 10.07 -2.81
C LYS A 59 8.24 9.99 -4.33
N GLY A 60 8.97 10.93 -4.91
CA GLY A 60 9.29 10.93 -6.35
C GLY A 60 10.11 9.72 -6.80
N ALA A 61 10.91 9.14 -5.91
CA ALA A 61 11.72 7.95 -6.19
C ALA A 61 10.94 6.62 -6.10
N THR A 62 9.65 6.63 -5.79
CA THR A 62 8.86 5.42 -5.47
C THR A 62 8.93 4.37 -6.56
N GLY A 63 8.68 4.72 -7.81
CA GLY A 63 8.73 3.77 -8.94
C GLY A 63 10.10 3.14 -9.09
N ALA A 64 11.17 3.93 -9.01
CA ALA A 64 12.55 3.46 -9.08
C ALA A 64 12.89 2.52 -7.93
N ALA A 65 12.53 2.88 -6.69
CA ALA A 65 12.81 2.07 -5.51
C ALA A 65 12.10 0.71 -5.57
N MET A 66 10.83 0.68 -5.98
CA MET A 66 10.09 -0.57 -6.18
C MET A 66 10.76 -1.46 -7.25
N ALA A 67 11.13 -0.90 -8.39
CA ALA A 67 11.73 -1.68 -9.48
C ALA A 67 13.13 -2.20 -9.12
N ILE A 68 13.95 -1.40 -8.45
CA ILE A 68 15.27 -1.83 -7.96
C ILE A 68 15.14 -2.95 -6.94
N SER A 69 14.21 -2.86 -5.99
CA SER A 69 14.01 -3.92 -5.00
C SER A 69 13.49 -5.23 -5.62
N ILE A 70 12.60 -5.15 -6.62
CA ILE A 70 12.19 -6.31 -7.41
C ILE A 70 13.40 -6.93 -8.12
N GLY A 71 14.20 -6.11 -8.81
CA GLY A 71 15.40 -6.56 -9.50
C GLY A 71 16.43 -7.21 -8.57
N TYR A 72 16.57 -6.68 -7.36
CA TYR A 72 17.41 -7.25 -6.30
C TYR A 72 16.91 -8.64 -5.88
N ALA A 73 15.62 -8.80 -5.60
CA ALA A 73 15.02 -10.09 -5.28
C ALA A 73 15.13 -11.11 -6.42
N LEU A 74 15.06 -10.63 -7.66
CA LEU A 74 15.28 -11.45 -8.87
C LEU A 74 16.76 -11.72 -9.16
N GLN A 75 17.68 -11.21 -8.31
CA GLN A 75 19.12 -11.37 -8.44
C GLN A 75 19.66 -10.88 -9.80
N CYS A 76 19.23 -9.69 -10.21
CA CYS A 76 19.67 -9.08 -11.43
C CYS A 76 21.14 -8.64 -11.36
N PRO A 77 21.90 -8.76 -12.47
CA PRO A 77 23.22 -8.14 -12.57
C PRO A 77 23.14 -6.62 -12.42
N PRO A 78 24.23 -5.94 -11.97
CA PRO A 78 24.20 -4.51 -11.62
C PRO A 78 23.66 -3.61 -12.73
N LEU A 79 24.08 -3.80 -14.00
CA LEU A 79 23.60 -2.98 -15.11
C LEU A 79 22.10 -3.13 -15.36
N VAL A 80 21.56 -4.35 -15.24
CA VAL A 80 20.11 -4.59 -15.30
C VAL A 80 19.44 -3.87 -14.13
N LEU A 81 19.93 -4.09 -12.90
CA LEU A 81 19.35 -3.55 -11.69
C LEU A 81 19.21 -2.02 -11.75
N PHE A 82 20.27 -1.33 -12.16
CA PHE A 82 20.27 0.14 -12.27
C PHE A 82 19.33 0.65 -13.38
N SER A 83 19.25 -0.08 -14.49
CA SER A 83 18.37 0.26 -15.60
C SER A 83 16.87 0.14 -15.24
N LEU A 84 16.54 -0.76 -14.31
CA LEU A 84 15.16 -0.91 -13.83
C LEU A 84 14.61 0.33 -13.15
N ALA A 85 15.47 1.26 -12.67
CA ALA A 85 15.03 2.51 -12.09
C ALA A 85 14.17 3.33 -13.07
N ALA A 86 14.63 3.48 -14.31
CA ALA A 86 13.89 4.19 -15.35
C ALA A 86 12.58 3.48 -15.72
N VAL A 87 12.61 2.15 -15.78
CA VAL A 87 11.42 1.32 -16.06
C VAL A 87 10.36 1.49 -14.96
N GLY A 88 10.79 1.44 -13.69
CA GLY A 88 9.89 1.60 -12.56
C GLY A 88 9.28 3.00 -12.46
N MET A 89 10.05 4.04 -12.76
CA MET A 89 9.52 5.41 -12.83
C MET A 89 8.43 5.51 -13.89
N ALA A 90 8.69 5.05 -15.11
CA ALA A 90 7.71 5.09 -16.20
C ALA A 90 6.45 4.26 -15.87
N ALA A 91 6.62 3.05 -15.36
CA ALA A 91 5.48 2.17 -15.02
C ALA A 91 4.62 2.75 -13.88
N ASN A 92 5.24 3.34 -12.86
CA ASN A 92 4.52 3.95 -11.74
C ASN A 92 3.75 5.18 -12.15
N GLU A 93 4.36 6.07 -12.94
CA GLU A 93 3.74 7.30 -13.42
C GLU A 93 2.55 6.99 -14.36
N LEU A 94 2.77 6.16 -15.37
CA LEU A 94 1.75 5.79 -16.35
C LEU A 94 0.63 4.91 -15.77
N GLY A 95 0.93 4.16 -14.71
CA GLY A 95 -0.04 3.30 -14.03
C GLY A 95 -0.96 4.04 -13.07
N GLY A 96 -0.67 5.27 -12.68
CA GLY A 96 -1.50 6.04 -11.76
C GLY A 96 -1.91 5.26 -10.50
N ALA A 97 -3.21 5.06 -10.28
CA ALA A 97 -3.71 4.27 -9.15
C ALA A 97 -3.24 2.80 -9.16
N GLY A 98 -2.97 2.24 -10.33
CA GLY A 98 -2.39 0.91 -10.52
C GLY A 98 -0.86 0.90 -10.58
N GLY A 99 -0.20 2.03 -10.32
CA GLY A 99 1.25 2.21 -10.46
C GLY A 99 2.08 1.10 -9.84
N PRO A 100 1.92 0.75 -8.56
CA PRO A 100 2.69 -0.33 -7.94
C PRO A 100 2.52 -1.68 -8.64
N LEU A 101 1.31 -2.04 -9.06
CA LEU A 101 1.07 -3.27 -9.82
C LEU A 101 1.70 -3.22 -11.21
N ALA A 102 1.64 -2.07 -11.88
CA ALA A 102 2.29 -1.87 -13.16
C ALA A 102 3.81 -2.02 -13.03
N VAL A 103 4.42 -1.42 -11.99
CA VAL A 103 5.86 -1.61 -11.69
C VAL A 103 6.18 -3.08 -11.48
N LEU A 104 5.38 -3.82 -10.70
CA LEU A 104 5.63 -5.26 -10.48
C LEU A 104 5.69 -6.02 -11.80
N VAL A 105 4.64 -5.90 -12.60
CA VAL A 105 4.51 -6.67 -13.84
C VAL A 105 5.60 -6.29 -14.84
N VAL A 106 5.73 -5.01 -15.15
CA VAL A 106 6.68 -4.53 -16.18
C VAL A 106 8.12 -4.78 -15.77
N THR A 107 8.46 -4.56 -14.49
CA THR A 107 9.83 -4.77 -14.00
C THR A 107 10.24 -6.23 -14.08
N ILE A 108 9.37 -7.19 -13.80
CA ILE A 108 9.68 -8.63 -13.97
C ILE A 108 10.09 -8.90 -15.41
N PHE A 109 9.33 -8.45 -16.41
CA PHE A 109 9.69 -8.65 -17.81
C PHE A 109 11.00 -7.96 -18.18
N ALA A 110 11.16 -6.67 -17.85
CA ALA A 110 12.37 -5.92 -18.13
C ALA A 110 13.61 -6.55 -17.48
N ALA A 111 13.49 -7.04 -16.26
CA ALA A 111 14.55 -7.72 -15.53
C ALA A 111 14.97 -9.02 -16.23
N GLU A 112 14.00 -9.86 -16.61
CA GLU A 112 14.31 -11.14 -17.27
C GLU A 112 14.90 -10.93 -18.65
N PHE A 113 14.39 -9.98 -19.45
CA PHE A 113 14.99 -9.63 -20.75
C PHE A 113 16.39 -9.04 -20.59
N GLY A 114 16.62 -8.15 -19.61
CA GLY A 114 17.94 -7.62 -19.31
C GLY A 114 18.93 -8.71 -18.92
N LYS A 115 18.51 -9.70 -18.12
CA LYS A 115 19.35 -10.86 -17.76
C LYS A 115 19.73 -11.72 -18.96
N ILE A 116 18.83 -11.91 -19.96
CA ILE A 116 19.11 -12.67 -21.17
C ILE A 116 20.35 -12.13 -21.88
N VAL A 117 20.44 -10.82 -22.05
CA VAL A 117 21.52 -10.19 -22.83
C VAL A 117 22.76 -9.86 -22.03
N SER A 118 22.63 -9.74 -20.70
CA SER A 118 23.73 -9.34 -19.82
C SER A 118 24.93 -10.27 -19.94
N LYS A 119 26.11 -9.69 -20.15
CA LYS A 119 27.40 -10.39 -20.32
C LYS A 119 27.47 -11.34 -21.53
N GLU A 120 26.65 -11.14 -22.56
CA GLU A 120 26.71 -11.92 -23.80
C GLU A 120 27.48 -11.19 -24.91
N THR A 121 27.73 -9.90 -24.77
CA THR A 121 28.39 -9.09 -25.78
C THR A 121 29.61 -8.34 -25.22
N LYS A 122 30.58 -7.99 -26.09
CA LYS A 122 31.74 -7.18 -25.69
C LYS A 122 31.37 -5.73 -25.30
N ILE A 123 30.19 -5.26 -25.72
CA ILE A 123 29.66 -3.94 -25.45
C ILE A 123 28.49 -4.01 -24.46
N ASP A 124 28.58 -4.90 -23.49
CA ASP A 124 27.54 -5.18 -22.49
C ASP A 124 27.05 -3.94 -21.77
N ILE A 125 27.95 -3.00 -21.49
CA ILE A 125 27.63 -1.72 -20.83
C ILE A 125 26.57 -0.88 -21.58
N ILE A 126 26.42 -1.08 -22.89
CA ILE A 126 25.40 -0.42 -23.72
C ILE A 126 24.21 -1.35 -23.94
N VAL A 127 24.47 -2.59 -24.34
CA VAL A 127 23.43 -3.54 -24.77
C VAL A 127 22.50 -3.91 -23.63
N THR A 128 23.02 -4.15 -22.44
CA THR A 128 22.21 -4.56 -21.29
C THR A 128 21.25 -3.46 -20.82
N PRO A 129 21.68 -2.19 -20.56
CA PRO A 129 20.76 -1.10 -20.23
C PRO A 129 19.78 -0.79 -21.36
N PHE A 130 20.26 -0.76 -22.61
CA PHE A 130 19.41 -0.51 -23.77
C PHE A 130 18.28 -1.54 -23.87
N THR A 131 18.57 -2.82 -23.63
CA THR A 131 17.55 -3.88 -23.68
C THR A 131 16.58 -3.76 -22.50
N ALA A 132 17.07 -3.59 -21.28
CA ALA A 132 16.21 -3.48 -20.10
C ALA A 132 15.24 -2.28 -20.19
N ILE A 133 15.76 -1.12 -20.57
CA ILE A 133 14.95 0.11 -20.75
C ILE A 133 14.09 0.01 -22.00
N GLY A 134 14.68 -0.44 -23.14
CA GLY A 134 14.00 -0.54 -24.44
C GLY A 134 12.88 -1.57 -24.47
N VAL A 135 12.87 -2.54 -23.57
CA VAL A 135 11.74 -3.44 -23.35
C VAL A 135 10.80 -2.89 -22.29
N GLY A 136 11.33 -2.44 -21.14
CA GLY A 136 10.54 -2.07 -19.99
C GLY A 136 9.70 -0.81 -20.22
N VAL A 137 10.27 0.26 -20.78
CA VAL A 137 9.54 1.53 -20.99
C VAL A 137 8.43 1.37 -22.04
N PRO A 138 8.62 0.75 -23.21
CA PRO A 138 7.53 0.47 -24.13
C PRO A 138 6.43 -0.42 -23.54
N LEU A 139 6.78 -1.44 -22.75
CA LEU A 139 5.79 -2.23 -22.02
C LEU A 139 5.03 -1.38 -20.99
N SER A 140 5.68 -0.42 -20.34
CA SER A 140 5.03 0.54 -19.46
C SER A 140 4.01 1.40 -20.20
N LEU A 141 4.38 1.93 -21.38
CA LEU A 141 3.46 2.74 -22.20
C LEU A 141 2.22 1.93 -22.64
N TRP A 142 2.35 0.64 -22.82
CA TRP A 142 1.26 -0.20 -23.29
C TRP A 142 0.43 -0.82 -22.17
N TRP A 143 1.05 -1.34 -21.13
CA TRP A 143 0.36 -2.10 -20.08
C TRP A 143 -0.03 -1.26 -18.86
N ALA A 144 0.80 -0.28 -18.48
CA ALA A 144 0.55 0.46 -17.26
C ALA A 144 -0.76 1.25 -17.26
N PRO A 145 -1.20 1.92 -18.37
CA PRO A 145 -2.50 2.58 -18.40
C PRO A 145 -3.68 1.60 -18.24
N ALA A 146 -3.60 0.41 -18.83
CA ALA A 146 -4.64 -0.61 -18.69
C ALA A 146 -4.74 -1.14 -17.25
N ILE A 147 -3.59 -1.35 -16.59
CA ILE A 147 -3.53 -1.73 -15.18
C ILE A 147 -4.07 -0.60 -14.30
N GLY A 148 -3.73 0.65 -14.61
CA GLY A 148 -4.25 1.84 -13.94
C GLY A 148 -5.76 1.96 -14.05
N TYR A 149 -6.31 1.74 -15.24
CA TYR A 149 -7.75 1.73 -15.47
C TYR A 149 -8.46 0.63 -14.67
N ALA A 150 -7.89 -0.59 -14.64
CA ALA A 150 -8.43 -1.68 -13.85
C ALA A 150 -8.41 -1.37 -12.34
N ALA A 151 -7.34 -0.76 -11.83
CA ALA A 151 -7.25 -0.32 -10.44
C ALA A 151 -8.28 0.79 -10.13
N SER A 152 -8.48 1.73 -11.06
CA SER A 152 -9.49 2.79 -10.92
C SER A 152 -10.92 2.26 -10.93
N SER A 153 -11.17 1.07 -11.49
CA SER A 153 -12.49 0.42 -11.43
C SER A 153 -12.94 0.06 -10.02
N VAL A 154 -11.97 -0.11 -9.07
CA VAL A 154 -12.27 -0.22 -7.64
C VAL A 154 -12.95 1.05 -7.14
N GLY A 155 -12.62 2.21 -7.70
CA GLY A 155 -13.27 3.48 -7.40
C GLY A 155 -14.77 3.46 -7.70
N ASN A 156 -15.20 2.82 -8.78
CA ASN A 156 -16.63 2.72 -9.11
C ASN A 156 -17.39 1.93 -8.04
N ALA A 157 -16.80 0.87 -7.50
CA ALA A 157 -17.39 0.11 -6.40
C ALA A 157 -17.46 0.95 -5.10
N ILE A 158 -16.46 1.77 -4.84
CA ILE A 158 -16.46 2.69 -3.70
C ILE A 158 -17.57 3.73 -3.88
N MET A 159 -17.67 4.36 -5.06
CA MET A 159 -18.72 5.36 -5.34
C MET A 159 -20.12 4.77 -5.17
N TRP A 160 -20.36 3.58 -5.73
CA TRP A 160 -21.64 2.88 -5.51
C TRP A 160 -21.90 2.64 -4.01
N ALA A 161 -20.88 2.25 -3.24
CA ALA A 161 -21.03 2.01 -1.80
C ALA A 161 -21.35 3.30 -1.02
N THR A 162 -20.90 4.47 -1.48
CA THR A 162 -21.18 5.76 -0.80
C THR A 162 -22.66 6.20 -0.90
N GLU A 163 -23.39 5.67 -1.86
CA GLU A 163 -24.83 5.96 -2.04
C GLU A 163 -25.72 5.20 -1.04
N LEU A 164 -25.18 4.24 -0.32
CA LEU A 164 -25.92 3.42 0.62
C LEU A 164 -26.14 4.15 1.96
N GLN A 165 -27.08 3.62 2.75
CA GLN A 165 -27.26 4.09 4.13
C GLN A 165 -25.95 3.98 4.93
N PRO A 166 -25.71 4.89 5.91
CA PRO A 166 -24.41 5.00 6.59
C PRO A 166 -23.88 3.71 7.19
N PHE A 167 -24.74 2.81 7.64
CA PHE A 167 -24.32 1.52 8.19
C PHE A 167 -23.72 0.60 7.11
N PHE A 168 -24.45 0.40 6.01
CA PHE A 168 -23.97 -0.46 4.89
C PHE A 168 -22.83 0.21 4.12
N MET A 169 -22.91 1.51 3.92
CA MET A 169 -21.82 2.32 3.39
C MET A 169 -20.55 2.13 4.23
N GLY A 170 -20.67 2.24 5.56
CA GLY A 170 -19.56 2.05 6.49
C GLY A 170 -18.90 0.68 6.34
N ILE A 171 -19.67 -0.41 6.22
CA ILE A 171 -19.13 -1.76 6.01
C ILE A 171 -18.40 -1.84 4.66
N LEU A 172 -19.07 -1.47 3.56
CA LEU A 172 -18.53 -1.70 2.22
C LEU A 172 -17.34 -0.80 1.92
N VAL A 173 -17.44 0.49 2.22
CA VAL A 173 -16.33 1.43 1.98
C VAL A 173 -15.10 1.03 2.79
N SER A 174 -15.26 0.71 4.09
CA SER A 174 -14.14 0.31 4.94
C SER A 174 -13.46 -0.97 4.45
N VAL A 175 -14.25 -1.98 4.03
CA VAL A 175 -13.69 -3.24 3.52
C VAL A 175 -13.01 -3.01 2.17
N ILE A 176 -13.66 -2.33 1.22
CA ILE A 176 -13.09 -2.14 -0.13
C ILE A 176 -11.82 -1.30 -0.06
N VAL A 177 -11.84 -0.15 0.64
CA VAL A 177 -10.67 0.73 0.73
C VAL A 177 -9.55 0.10 1.58
N GLY A 178 -9.92 -0.58 2.68
CA GLY A 178 -8.94 -1.32 3.50
C GLY A 178 -8.25 -2.44 2.73
N VAL A 179 -8.99 -3.22 1.95
CA VAL A 179 -8.44 -4.26 1.06
C VAL A 179 -7.59 -3.61 -0.04
N ALA A 180 -8.04 -2.51 -0.64
CA ALA A 180 -7.28 -1.77 -1.64
C ALA A 180 -5.93 -1.26 -1.12
N LEU A 181 -5.87 -0.81 0.14
CA LEU A 181 -4.61 -0.41 0.81
C LEU A 181 -3.60 -1.56 0.91
N THR A 182 -4.09 -2.78 1.14
CA THR A 182 -3.22 -3.95 1.28
C THR A 182 -2.78 -4.51 -0.07
N LEU A 183 -3.60 -4.34 -1.11
CA LEU A 183 -3.28 -4.72 -2.48
C LEU A 183 -2.17 -3.84 -3.08
N PRO A 184 -1.46 -4.31 -4.12
CA PRO A 184 -0.45 -3.54 -4.83
C PRO A 184 -1.07 -2.46 -5.75
N ILE A 185 -1.99 -1.67 -5.18
CA ILE A 185 -2.63 -0.52 -5.83
C ILE A 185 -2.59 0.68 -4.88
N SER A 186 -2.77 1.88 -5.40
CA SER A 186 -2.74 3.08 -4.59
C SER A 186 -4.16 3.46 -4.12
N SER A 187 -4.56 2.99 -2.94
CA SER A 187 -5.82 3.40 -2.28
C SER A 187 -5.89 4.92 -2.09
N ALA A 188 -4.77 5.56 -1.78
CA ALA A 188 -4.65 7.01 -1.64
C ALA A 188 -4.99 7.74 -2.95
N ALA A 189 -4.45 7.27 -4.10
CA ALA A 189 -4.74 7.84 -5.40
C ALA A 189 -6.20 7.61 -5.82
N ILE A 190 -6.77 6.44 -5.50
CA ILE A 190 -8.18 6.15 -5.74
C ILE A 190 -9.06 7.11 -4.92
N CYS A 191 -8.84 7.23 -3.61
CA CYS A 191 -9.61 8.14 -2.76
C CYS A 191 -9.49 9.60 -3.18
N ALA A 192 -8.29 10.03 -3.60
CA ALA A 192 -8.07 11.39 -4.12
C ALA A 192 -8.85 11.64 -5.42
N ALA A 193 -8.82 10.70 -6.37
CA ALA A 193 -9.55 10.80 -7.64
C ALA A 193 -11.07 10.84 -7.46
N LEU A 194 -11.59 10.18 -6.41
CA LEU A 194 -13.01 10.18 -6.05
C LEU A 194 -13.41 11.37 -5.17
N SER A 195 -12.46 12.19 -4.73
CA SER A 195 -12.69 13.23 -3.70
C SER A 195 -13.39 12.65 -2.47
N LEU A 196 -12.97 11.46 -2.03
CA LEU A 196 -13.64 10.70 -0.96
C LEU A 196 -13.41 11.37 0.39
N THR A 197 -14.43 12.06 0.90
CA THR A 197 -14.43 12.81 2.17
C THR A 197 -15.70 12.51 2.97
N GLY A 198 -15.94 13.26 4.03
CA GLY A 198 -17.12 13.13 4.89
C GLY A 198 -17.16 11.81 5.65
N LEU A 199 -18.36 11.31 5.90
CA LEU A 199 -18.60 10.03 6.59
C LEU A 199 -18.01 8.83 5.85
N ALA A 200 -18.08 8.84 4.51
CA ALA A 200 -17.48 7.79 3.67
C ALA A 200 -15.95 7.80 3.76
N GLY A 201 -15.34 9.00 3.80
CA GLY A 201 -13.90 9.16 4.08
C GLY A 201 -13.52 8.64 5.45
N GLY A 202 -14.33 8.92 6.49
CA GLY A 202 -14.14 8.39 7.84
C GLY A 202 -14.21 6.85 7.89
N ALA A 203 -15.17 6.25 7.19
CA ALA A 203 -15.28 4.79 7.06
C ALA A 203 -14.06 4.20 6.32
N ALA A 204 -13.56 4.87 5.29
CA ALA A 204 -12.36 4.46 4.55
C ALA A 204 -11.12 4.46 5.47
N VAL A 205 -10.92 5.54 6.26
CA VAL A 205 -9.85 5.60 7.27
C VAL A 205 -9.96 4.44 8.26
N ALA A 206 -11.17 4.15 8.77
CA ALA A 206 -11.40 3.04 9.69
C ALA A 206 -10.97 1.69 9.08
N GLY A 207 -11.34 1.44 7.83
CA GLY A 207 -10.98 0.22 7.10
C GLY A 207 -9.46 0.09 6.90
N CYS A 208 -8.79 1.17 6.48
CA CYS A 208 -7.34 1.22 6.34
C CYS A 208 -6.64 0.96 7.67
N CYS A 209 -7.10 1.61 8.76
CA CYS A 209 -6.57 1.38 10.11
C CYS A 209 -6.75 -0.08 10.55
N ALA A 210 -7.90 -0.70 10.23
CA ALA A 210 -8.16 -2.09 10.58
C ALA A 210 -7.20 -3.05 9.86
N GLN A 211 -6.87 -2.80 8.61
CA GLN A 211 -5.86 -3.59 7.91
C GLN A 211 -4.47 -3.40 8.52
N MET A 212 -4.04 -2.17 8.75
CA MET A 212 -2.69 -1.86 9.22
C MET A 212 -2.47 -2.31 10.66
N ILE A 213 -3.27 -1.81 11.60
CA ILE A 213 -3.18 -2.15 13.03
C ILE A 213 -3.54 -3.62 13.26
N GLY A 214 -4.52 -4.13 12.49
CA GLY A 214 -4.91 -5.54 12.56
C GLY A 214 -3.76 -6.47 12.24
N PHE A 215 -3.09 -6.30 11.09
CA PHE A 215 -1.91 -7.10 10.75
C PHE A 215 -0.75 -6.87 11.73
N ALA A 216 -0.52 -5.62 12.15
CA ALA A 216 0.54 -5.28 13.10
C ALA A 216 0.40 -6.06 14.42
N VAL A 217 -0.80 -6.08 15.00
CA VAL A 217 -1.08 -6.76 16.26
C VAL A 217 -1.15 -8.28 16.08
N MET A 218 -1.83 -8.76 15.04
CA MET A 218 -1.99 -10.19 14.78
C MET A 218 -0.64 -10.89 14.52
N SER A 219 0.30 -10.19 13.88
CA SER A 219 1.64 -10.71 13.56
C SER A 219 2.71 -10.42 14.61
N PHE A 220 2.34 -9.85 15.77
CA PHE A 220 3.30 -9.44 16.78
C PHE A 220 4.16 -10.60 17.33
N ARG A 221 3.60 -11.81 17.35
CA ARG A 221 4.34 -13.01 17.80
C ARG A 221 5.56 -13.29 16.91
N GLU A 222 5.38 -13.14 15.60
CA GLU A 222 6.37 -13.43 14.57
C GLU A 222 7.33 -12.26 14.36
N ASN A 223 6.82 -11.02 14.35
CA ASN A 223 7.57 -9.85 13.87
C ASN A 223 7.97 -8.85 14.96
N LYS A 224 7.49 -9.04 16.21
CA LYS A 224 7.79 -8.18 17.36
C LYS A 224 7.55 -6.68 17.07
N TRP A 225 8.33 -5.82 17.71
CA TRP A 225 8.21 -4.36 17.57
C TRP A 225 8.51 -3.85 16.15
N GLY A 226 9.49 -4.47 15.46
CA GLY A 226 9.82 -4.09 14.08
C GLY A 226 8.62 -4.25 13.15
N GLY A 227 7.96 -5.41 13.20
CA GLY A 227 6.76 -5.66 12.41
C GLY A 227 5.54 -4.85 12.85
N LEU A 228 5.41 -4.58 14.17
CA LEU A 228 4.34 -3.73 14.68
C LEU A 228 4.41 -2.33 14.08
N PHE A 229 5.57 -1.68 14.12
CA PHE A 229 5.74 -0.34 13.56
C PHE A 229 5.72 -0.33 12.02
N ALA A 230 6.39 -1.29 11.38
CA ALA A 230 6.43 -1.37 9.91
C ALA A 230 5.02 -1.51 9.31
N GLN A 231 4.13 -2.28 9.93
CA GLN A 231 2.76 -2.47 9.45
C GLN A 231 1.81 -1.40 10.02
N GLY A 232 1.92 -1.10 11.31
CA GLY A 232 0.99 -0.20 12.01
C GLY A 232 1.13 1.26 11.59
N ILE A 233 2.33 1.73 11.29
CA ILE A 233 2.61 3.12 10.85
C ILE A 233 3.04 3.16 9.38
N GLY A 234 3.54 2.05 8.84
CA GLY A 234 3.98 1.93 7.46
C GLY A 234 2.87 1.44 6.54
N THR A 235 2.76 0.14 6.31
CA THR A 235 1.72 -0.43 5.42
C THR A 235 1.45 -1.90 5.69
N SER A 236 0.18 -2.31 5.56
CA SER A 236 -0.24 -3.72 5.53
C SER A 236 0.20 -4.46 4.25
N MET A 237 0.57 -3.75 3.19
CA MET A 237 1.04 -4.35 1.93
C MET A 237 2.27 -5.26 2.12
N LEU A 238 3.06 -5.04 3.18
CA LEU A 238 4.17 -5.93 3.55
C LEU A 238 3.73 -7.39 3.72
N GLN A 239 2.47 -7.64 4.07
CA GLN A 239 1.90 -8.99 4.19
C GLN A 239 1.47 -9.61 2.86
N MET A 240 1.54 -8.88 1.73
CA MET A 240 1.04 -9.40 0.45
C MET A 240 1.71 -10.72 0.04
N GLY A 241 3.02 -10.85 0.21
CA GLY A 241 3.72 -12.11 -0.05
C GLY A 241 3.19 -13.28 0.79
N ASN A 242 2.80 -13.03 2.04
CA ASN A 242 2.22 -14.02 2.93
C ASN A 242 0.74 -14.28 2.60
N ILE A 243 -0.03 -13.24 2.22
CA ILE A 243 -1.42 -13.38 1.77
C ILE A 243 -1.50 -14.28 0.53
N VAL A 244 -0.57 -14.14 -0.42
CA VAL A 244 -0.51 -15.01 -1.60
C VAL A 244 -0.23 -16.47 -1.21
N LYS A 245 0.59 -16.71 -0.18
CA LYS A 245 0.87 -18.06 0.35
C LYS A 245 -0.34 -18.64 1.10
N ASN A 246 -0.98 -17.84 1.94
CA ASN A 246 -2.13 -18.22 2.77
C ASN A 246 -3.17 -17.07 2.82
N PRO A 247 -4.14 -17.03 1.89
CA PRO A 247 -5.16 -15.96 1.86
C PRO A 247 -6.01 -15.85 3.13
N LYS A 248 -6.07 -16.90 3.95
CA LYS A 248 -6.86 -16.90 5.20
C LYS A 248 -6.35 -15.91 6.23
N ILE A 249 -5.06 -15.53 6.17
CA ILE A 249 -4.50 -14.53 7.09
C ILE A 249 -5.11 -13.13 6.87
N TRP A 250 -5.71 -12.89 5.72
CA TRP A 250 -6.34 -11.61 5.40
C TRP A 250 -7.74 -11.45 6.00
N LEU A 251 -8.41 -12.57 6.32
CA LEU A 251 -9.79 -12.54 6.83
C LEU A 251 -9.95 -11.81 8.16
N PRO A 252 -9.10 -12.02 9.19
CA PRO A 252 -9.29 -11.35 10.47
C PRO A 252 -9.27 -9.81 10.39
N PRO A 253 -8.28 -9.13 9.75
CA PRO A 253 -8.31 -7.68 9.62
C PRO A 253 -9.43 -7.19 8.70
N THR A 254 -9.82 -7.97 7.69
CA THR A 254 -10.93 -7.62 6.80
C THR A 254 -12.28 -7.68 7.54
N LEU A 255 -12.50 -8.68 8.37
CA LEU A 255 -13.68 -8.75 9.22
C LEU A 255 -13.68 -7.64 10.30
N ALA A 256 -12.51 -7.31 10.83
CA ALA A 256 -12.38 -6.16 11.74
C ALA A 256 -12.74 -4.84 11.00
N SER A 257 -12.33 -4.67 9.74
CA SER A 257 -12.75 -3.53 8.91
C SER A 257 -14.29 -3.44 8.78
N ALA A 258 -14.94 -4.58 8.52
CA ALA A 258 -16.40 -4.63 8.40
C ALA A 258 -17.13 -4.27 9.71
N ILE A 259 -16.49 -4.48 10.86
CA ILE A 259 -17.05 -4.11 12.19
C ILE A 259 -16.75 -2.65 12.51
N THR A 260 -15.51 -2.20 12.34
CA THR A 260 -15.09 -0.82 12.70
C THR A 260 -15.61 0.22 11.72
N GLY A 261 -15.77 -0.18 10.43
CA GLY A 261 -16.28 0.68 9.38
C GLY A 261 -17.59 1.38 9.70
N PRO A 262 -18.69 0.67 10.03
CA PRO A 262 -19.95 1.29 10.37
C PRO A 262 -19.94 2.03 11.71
N LEU A 263 -19.05 1.68 12.65
CA LEU A 263 -18.93 2.41 13.92
C LEU A 263 -18.41 3.83 13.71
N ALA A 264 -17.57 4.07 12.71
CA ALA A 264 -17.03 5.39 12.41
C ALA A 264 -18.17 6.39 12.06
N PRO A 265 -19.00 6.17 11.03
CA PRO A 265 -20.08 7.09 10.67
C PRO A 265 -21.28 7.04 11.63
N CYS A 266 -21.68 5.85 12.12
CA CYS A 266 -22.95 5.70 12.86
C CYS A 266 -22.84 6.00 14.34
N LEU A 267 -21.70 5.69 14.99
CA LEU A 267 -21.55 5.85 16.43
C LEU A 267 -20.74 7.11 16.80
N PHE A 268 -19.62 7.31 16.10
CA PHE A 268 -18.70 8.40 16.42
C PHE A 268 -18.86 9.60 15.49
N HIS A 269 -19.68 9.52 14.45
CA HIS A 269 -19.81 10.54 13.39
C HIS A 269 -18.45 11.06 12.93
N MET A 270 -17.49 10.11 12.81
CA MET A 270 -16.13 10.42 12.41
C MET A 270 -16.10 10.72 10.91
N GLU A 271 -15.96 11.97 10.56
CA GLU A 271 -15.79 12.45 9.20
C GLU A 271 -14.32 12.70 8.89
N MET A 272 -13.95 12.47 7.65
CA MET A 272 -12.64 12.85 7.12
C MET A 272 -12.84 13.99 6.10
N ASN A 273 -12.81 15.24 6.58
CA ASN A 273 -12.99 16.46 5.80
C ASN A 273 -11.66 17.18 5.51
N GLY A 274 -10.54 16.49 5.68
CA GLY A 274 -9.23 16.93 5.21
C GLY A 274 -9.00 16.61 3.73
N ALA A 275 -7.75 16.49 3.33
CA ALA A 275 -7.40 16.11 1.95
C ALA A 275 -7.89 14.68 1.65
N ALA A 276 -8.62 14.49 0.54
CA ALA A 276 -9.25 13.21 0.17
C ALA A 276 -8.25 12.04 0.08
N VAL A 277 -6.98 12.30 -0.24
CA VAL A 277 -5.90 11.32 -0.22
C VAL A 277 -5.76 10.61 1.14
N ALA A 278 -6.04 11.32 2.24
CA ALA A 278 -5.91 10.80 3.60
C ALA A 278 -6.93 9.69 3.90
N SER A 279 -8.08 9.67 3.23
CA SER A 279 -9.09 8.61 3.36
C SER A 279 -8.55 7.23 3.05
N GLY A 280 -7.59 7.13 2.12
CA GLY A 280 -6.98 5.87 1.69
C GLY A 280 -5.68 5.51 2.40
N MET A 281 -5.28 6.23 3.47
CA MET A 281 -3.96 6.08 4.10
C MET A 281 -4.01 5.41 5.48
N GLY A 282 -5.13 5.48 6.19
CA GLY A 282 -5.25 4.91 7.54
C GLY A 282 -4.17 5.43 8.50
N THR A 283 -3.47 4.54 9.19
CA THR A 283 -2.38 4.88 10.12
C THR A 283 -1.02 5.07 9.44
N CYS A 284 -0.93 5.00 8.12
CA CYS A 284 0.30 5.26 7.38
C CYS A 284 0.80 6.68 7.65
N GLY A 285 1.93 6.80 8.36
CA GLY A 285 2.47 8.09 8.81
C GLY A 285 1.47 8.98 9.57
N PHE A 286 0.44 8.38 10.16
CA PHE A 286 -0.71 9.05 10.78
C PHE A 286 -1.50 9.98 9.82
N VAL A 287 -1.34 9.82 8.50
CA VAL A 287 -1.96 10.70 7.50
C VAL A 287 -3.49 10.67 7.58
N GLY A 288 -4.10 9.49 7.82
CA GLY A 288 -5.54 9.39 8.01
C GLY A 288 -6.05 10.19 9.21
N GLN A 289 -5.36 10.07 10.36
CA GLN A 289 -5.70 10.79 11.59
C GLN A 289 -5.48 12.30 11.45
N ILE A 290 -4.39 12.71 10.79
CA ILE A 290 -4.11 14.11 10.47
C ILE A 290 -5.19 14.65 9.53
N GLY A 291 -5.64 13.87 8.54
CA GLY A 291 -6.75 14.24 7.67
C GLY A 291 -8.06 14.46 8.40
N VAL A 292 -8.39 13.57 9.35
CA VAL A 292 -9.57 13.73 10.23
C VAL A 292 -9.44 14.99 11.08
N TYR A 293 -8.30 15.19 11.73
CA TYR A 293 -8.05 16.38 12.56
C TYR A 293 -8.11 17.68 11.74
N THR A 294 -7.48 17.72 10.57
CA THR A 294 -7.53 18.85 9.65
C THR A 294 -8.98 19.13 9.23
N GLY A 295 -9.76 18.08 8.99
CA GLY A 295 -11.20 18.20 8.75
C GLY A 295 -11.93 18.88 9.88
N TRP A 296 -11.71 18.50 11.13
CA TRP A 296 -12.33 19.16 12.29
C TRP A 296 -11.97 20.66 12.38
N VAL A 297 -10.72 21.01 12.09
CA VAL A 297 -10.27 22.42 12.07
C VAL A 297 -10.98 23.20 10.95
N ASN A 298 -11.09 22.61 9.76
CA ASN A 298 -11.81 23.20 8.63
C ASN A 298 -13.31 23.41 8.95
N ASP A 299 -13.94 22.41 9.57
CA ASP A 299 -15.35 22.44 9.95
C ASP A 299 -15.63 23.51 11.01
N ILE A 300 -14.71 23.73 11.95
CA ILE A 300 -14.79 24.83 12.91
C ILE A 300 -14.65 26.18 12.20
N THR A 301 -13.68 26.30 11.31
CA THR A 301 -13.43 27.55 10.57
C THR A 301 -14.60 27.93 9.66
N SER A 302 -15.28 26.95 9.08
CA SER A 302 -16.48 27.14 8.25
C SER A 302 -17.77 27.30 9.06
N GLY A 303 -17.74 27.08 10.39
CA GLY A 303 -18.90 27.11 11.25
C GLY A 303 -19.78 25.85 11.22
N ALA A 304 -19.35 24.80 10.52
CA ALA A 304 -20.06 23.51 10.48
C ALA A 304 -19.94 22.74 11.81
N LYS A 305 -18.87 22.99 12.57
CA LYS A 305 -18.62 22.40 13.90
C LYS A 305 -18.28 23.48 14.91
N ALA A 306 -18.84 23.41 16.10
CA ALA A 306 -18.63 24.43 17.14
C ALA A 306 -17.25 24.30 17.82
N ALA A 307 -16.81 23.09 18.12
CA ALA A 307 -15.52 22.80 18.76
C ALA A 307 -15.16 21.31 18.59
N ILE A 308 -13.86 20.99 18.74
CA ILE A 308 -13.40 19.60 18.87
C ILE A 308 -13.73 19.11 20.28
N THR A 309 -14.49 18.04 20.38
CA THR A 309 -14.95 17.47 21.65
C THR A 309 -14.03 16.33 22.10
N PRO A 310 -14.00 15.98 23.41
CA PRO A 310 -13.33 14.76 23.87
C PRO A 310 -13.83 13.50 23.17
N MET A 311 -15.10 13.46 22.75
CA MET A 311 -15.67 12.32 22.03
C MET A 311 -15.06 12.14 20.64
N ASP A 312 -14.68 13.21 19.95
CA ASP A 312 -13.98 13.15 18.66
C ASP A 312 -12.63 12.44 18.81
N TRP A 313 -11.85 12.81 19.85
CA TRP A 313 -10.56 12.17 20.15
C TRP A 313 -10.72 10.72 20.57
N ILE A 314 -11.71 10.41 21.43
CA ILE A 314 -12.01 9.04 21.84
C ILE A 314 -12.42 8.21 20.63
N GLY A 315 -13.31 8.74 19.78
CA GLY A 315 -13.74 8.09 18.55
C GLY A 315 -12.57 7.78 17.63
N MET A 316 -11.70 8.75 17.38
CA MET A 316 -10.51 8.55 16.55
C MET A 316 -9.56 7.51 17.16
N ALA A 317 -9.28 7.56 18.47
CA ALA A 317 -8.42 6.59 19.16
C ALA A 317 -9.02 5.18 19.12
N LEU A 318 -10.31 5.05 19.35
CA LEU A 318 -11.01 3.76 19.31
C LEU A 318 -11.04 3.19 17.88
N ILE A 319 -11.49 3.97 16.91
CA ILE A 319 -11.69 3.51 15.52
C ILE A 319 -10.35 3.25 14.82
N CYS A 320 -9.34 4.08 15.05
CA CYS A 320 -8.09 3.95 14.32
C CYS A 320 -7.08 2.98 14.95
N PHE A 321 -7.17 2.71 16.27
CA PHE A 321 -6.14 1.92 16.97
C PHE A 321 -6.71 0.79 17.81
N ILE A 322 -7.58 1.08 18.77
CA ILE A 322 -7.98 0.13 19.81
C ILE A 322 -8.89 -0.96 19.25
N LEU A 323 -9.98 -0.59 18.59
CA LEU A 323 -10.96 -1.56 18.07
C LEU A 323 -10.37 -2.42 16.95
N PRO A 324 -9.61 -1.88 15.98
CA PRO A 324 -8.87 -2.70 15.00
C PRO A 324 -7.96 -3.74 15.65
N ALA A 325 -7.18 -3.33 16.66
CA ALA A 325 -6.29 -4.24 17.40
C ALA A 325 -7.07 -5.36 18.09
N VAL A 326 -8.10 -4.99 18.86
CA VAL A 326 -8.90 -5.92 19.66
C VAL A 326 -9.68 -6.88 18.76
N PHE A 327 -10.44 -6.37 17.78
CA PHE A 327 -11.26 -7.22 16.93
C PHE A 327 -10.41 -8.15 16.06
N THR A 328 -9.34 -7.65 15.46
CA THR A 328 -8.46 -8.52 14.67
C THR A 328 -7.83 -9.61 15.53
N TRP A 329 -7.34 -9.25 16.71
CA TRP A 329 -6.76 -10.21 17.65
C TRP A 329 -7.77 -11.28 18.07
N LEU A 330 -8.99 -10.87 18.46
CA LEU A 330 -10.06 -11.80 18.85
C LEU A 330 -10.46 -12.73 17.71
N ILE A 331 -10.62 -12.20 16.48
CA ILE A 331 -10.98 -12.97 15.30
C ILE A 331 -9.83 -13.94 14.93
N ALA A 332 -8.57 -13.51 15.09
CA ALA A 332 -7.42 -14.38 14.80
C ALA A 332 -7.28 -15.59 15.73
N ILE A 333 -7.80 -15.52 16.97
CA ILE A 333 -7.72 -16.66 17.92
C ILE A 333 -8.33 -17.94 17.35
N PRO A 334 -9.61 -17.99 16.93
CA PRO A 334 -10.17 -19.18 16.33
C PRO A 334 -9.45 -19.61 15.05
N PHE A 335 -9.00 -18.66 14.20
CA PHE A 335 -8.27 -18.98 12.98
C PHE A 335 -6.94 -19.71 13.27
N ARG A 336 -6.23 -19.28 14.32
CA ARG A 336 -5.03 -20.00 14.81
C ARG A 336 -5.38 -21.34 15.44
N LYS A 337 -6.46 -21.40 16.25
CA LYS A 337 -6.90 -22.64 16.93
C LYS A 337 -7.31 -23.74 15.92
N TYR A 338 -7.98 -23.37 14.84
CA TYR A 338 -8.36 -24.31 13.76
C TYR A 338 -7.23 -24.59 12.77
N GLY A 339 -6.04 -24.02 12.94
CA GLY A 339 -4.90 -24.23 12.06
C GLY A 339 -5.02 -23.54 10.69
N TRP A 340 -5.94 -22.60 10.53
CA TRP A 340 -6.07 -21.80 9.31
C TRP A 340 -4.94 -20.79 9.18
N ILE A 341 -4.44 -20.27 10.30
CA ILE A 341 -3.23 -19.45 10.41
C ILE A 341 -2.22 -20.25 11.22
N LYS A 342 -1.14 -20.65 10.59
CA LYS A 342 -0.06 -21.40 11.21
C LYS A 342 1.04 -20.47 11.74
N GLU A 343 1.91 -21.03 12.55
CA GLU A 343 3.11 -20.33 12.99
C GLU A 343 3.99 -19.93 11.79
N ASN A 344 4.51 -18.73 11.81
CA ASN A 344 5.27 -18.07 10.73
C ASN A 344 4.50 -17.74 9.43
N ASP A 345 3.20 -17.97 9.32
CA ASP A 345 2.42 -17.53 8.15
C ASP A 345 2.40 -16.00 8.00
N LEU A 346 2.66 -15.26 9.08
CA LEU A 346 2.67 -13.80 9.15
C LEU A 346 4.09 -13.21 9.25
N LYS A 347 5.13 -14.06 9.19
CA LYS A 347 6.51 -13.61 9.33
C LYS A 347 6.92 -12.74 8.14
N LEU A 348 7.48 -11.59 8.44
CA LEU A 348 8.08 -10.67 7.48
C LEU A 348 9.60 -10.85 7.44
N ASP A 349 10.18 -10.70 6.27
CA ASP A 349 11.63 -10.60 6.08
C ASP A 349 11.98 -9.09 6.11
N LEU A 350 12.14 -8.56 7.35
CA LEU A 350 12.44 -7.16 7.62
C LEU A 350 13.94 -6.95 7.85
#